data_6b4d532e1a246cd0fdeab3a320ec7002
#
_entry.id   6b4d532e1a246cd0fdeab3a320ec7002
#
_cell.length_a   1.000
_cell.length_b   1.000
_cell.length_c   1.000
_cell.angle_alpha   90.00
_cell.angle_beta   90.00
_cell.angle_gamma   90.00
#
_symmetry.space_group_name_H-M   'P 1'
#
loop_
_entity.id
_entity.type
_entity.pdbx_description
1 polymer ?
#
loop_
_entity_poly.entity_id
_entity_poly.type
_entity_poly.pdbx_seq_one_letter_code
_entity_poly.pdbx_strand_id
1 'polypeptide(L)'
;MILLTIIKTNSMKKIIFMLSFILTVTAMNAQIIQSRLLTVDQYNMEEFMEGVAEKTKLYNSKKGQARYLTFQILTGKNAQNFIRMQVSDSIQELDKVDTEGNKWWWKKVGSLHKSTGNYMWSMNKNMSYYNENKERVNHRRIIYYNYKDSGEQDFWRFRERVKKAMVAANFEQNMNVLYCNSGCDGNMVQVRFHHKNFTGQSNDYGKPLKDMIAKYDELFGKDAYEQDSKKVDESLMPNGRMIRHQVLIPELSSPANMN
;
A
#
# COMPACT_ATOMS: atom_id res chain seq x y z
N MET A 1 -31.66 14.79 52.15
CA MET A 1 -32.16 14.52 50.77
C MET A 1 -31.29 15.11 49.65
N ILE A 2 -30.53 16.16 49.87
CA ILE A 2 -29.69 16.83 48.83
C ILE A 2 -28.39 16.05 48.51
N LEU A 3 -27.79 15.34 49.47
CA LEU A 3 -26.51 14.64 49.28
C LEU A 3 -26.61 13.40 48.37
N LEU A 4 -27.72 12.69 48.35
CA LEU A 4 -27.95 11.50 47.50
C LEU A 4 -28.14 11.85 46.01
N THR A 5 -28.63 13.07 45.72
CA THR A 5 -28.86 13.52 44.35
C THR A 5 -27.53 13.89 43.65
N ILE A 6 -26.55 14.45 44.38
CA ILE A 6 -25.25 14.85 43.88
C ILE A 6 -24.37 13.62 43.52
N ILE A 7 -24.46 12.56 44.33
CA ILE A 7 -23.70 11.33 44.10
C ILE A 7 -24.22 10.61 42.84
N LYS A 8 -25.54 10.60 42.62
CA LYS A 8 -26.16 9.97 41.41
C LYS A 8 -25.80 10.69 40.13
N THR A 9 -25.76 12.03 40.13
CA THR A 9 -25.41 12.81 38.91
C THR A 9 -23.93 12.71 38.52
N ASN A 10 -23.01 12.59 39.49
CA ASN A 10 -21.59 12.40 39.21
C ASN A 10 -21.28 10.99 38.68
N SER A 11 -21.99 9.97 39.13
CA SER A 11 -21.87 8.61 38.61
C SER A 11 -22.39 8.49 37.18
N MET A 12 -23.53 9.10 36.86
CA MET A 12 -24.07 9.12 35.48
C MET A 12 -23.16 9.87 34.52
N LYS A 13 -22.56 11.00 34.92
CA LYS A 13 -21.60 11.73 34.06
C LYS A 13 -20.33 10.90 33.75
N LYS A 14 -19.84 10.14 34.73
CA LYS A 14 -18.69 9.24 34.53
C LYS A 14 -19.04 8.07 33.58
N ILE A 15 -20.25 7.53 33.68
CA ILE A 15 -20.72 6.44 32.81
C ILE A 15 -20.92 6.96 31.38
N ILE A 16 -21.49 8.15 31.19
CA ILE A 16 -21.64 8.78 29.85
C ILE A 16 -20.27 9.09 29.25
N PHE A 17 -19.31 9.57 30.04
CA PHE A 17 -17.95 9.84 29.58
C PHE A 17 -17.20 8.55 29.20
N MET A 18 -17.41 7.47 29.94
CA MET A 18 -16.85 6.15 29.61
C MET A 18 -17.51 5.53 28.38
N LEU A 19 -18.82 5.67 28.19
CA LEU A 19 -19.51 5.23 26.97
C LEU A 19 -19.11 6.04 25.74
N SER A 20 -18.90 7.35 25.87
CA SER A 20 -18.43 8.18 24.74
C SER A 20 -17.00 7.85 24.33
N PHE A 21 -16.15 7.41 25.26
CA PHE A 21 -14.79 6.96 24.97
C PHE A 21 -14.75 5.61 24.26
N ILE A 22 -15.72 4.72 24.52
CA ILE A 22 -15.84 3.41 23.87
C ILE A 22 -16.38 3.56 22.44
N LEU A 23 -17.19 4.59 22.16
CA LEU A 23 -17.74 4.84 20.82
C LEU A 23 -16.76 5.49 19.83
N THR A 24 -15.59 5.97 20.29
CA THR A 24 -14.57 6.57 19.42
C THR A 24 -13.45 5.61 19.02
N VAL A 25 -13.52 4.32 19.35
CA VAL A 25 -12.72 3.31 18.67
C VAL A 25 -13.31 3.12 17.27
N THR A 26 -13.16 4.11 16.41
CA THR A 26 -13.27 3.90 14.97
C THR A 26 -12.28 2.80 14.63
N ALA A 27 -12.80 1.64 14.26
CA ALA A 27 -11.97 0.59 13.69
C ALA A 27 -11.16 1.23 12.55
N MET A 28 -9.87 1.44 12.79
CA MET A 28 -8.95 1.89 11.75
C MET A 28 -8.81 0.71 10.78
N ASN A 29 -9.81 0.55 9.92
CA ASN A 29 -9.79 -0.46 8.89
C ASN A 29 -8.54 -0.21 8.04
N ALA A 30 -7.59 -1.12 8.11
CA ALA A 30 -6.44 -1.10 7.23
C ALA A 30 -6.94 -1.40 5.82
N GLN A 31 -6.57 -0.58 4.85
CA GLN A 31 -6.85 -0.88 3.45
C GLN A 31 -6.22 -2.23 3.09
N ILE A 32 -7.02 -3.12 2.54
CA ILE A 32 -6.60 -4.45 2.09
C ILE A 32 -6.41 -4.44 0.58
N ILE A 33 -5.32 -5.05 0.13
CA ILE A 33 -4.98 -5.15 -1.29
C ILE A 33 -4.73 -6.62 -1.62
N GLN A 34 -5.60 -7.21 -2.43
CA GLN A 34 -5.30 -8.48 -3.09
C GLN A 34 -4.56 -8.22 -4.39
N SER A 35 -3.41 -8.86 -4.58
CA SER A 35 -2.60 -8.68 -5.79
C SER A 35 -2.23 -10.00 -6.43
N ARG A 36 -2.28 -10.04 -7.76
CA ARG A 36 -1.85 -11.17 -8.56
C ARG A 36 -1.02 -10.72 -9.75
N LEU A 37 -0.07 -11.54 -10.13
CA LEU A 37 0.70 -11.39 -11.36
C LEU A 37 -0.11 -11.98 -12.52
N LEU A 38 -0.27 -11.22 -13.58
CA LEU A 38 -0.86 -11.65 -14.84
C LEU A 38 0.25 -11.69 -15.88
N THR A 39 0.61 -12.89 -16.32
CA THR A 39 1.58 -13.11 -17.39
C THR A 39 0.84 -13.27 -18.68
N VAL A 40 1.11 -12.39 -19.64
CA VAL A 40 0.45 -12.30 -20.94
C VAL A 40 1.47 -12.59 -22.03
N ASP A 41 1.10 -13.47 -22.97
CA ASP A 41 1.88 -13.68 -24.17
C ASP A 41 1.80 -12.43 -25.05
N GLN A 42 2.90 -12.07 -25.70
CA GLN A 42 2.93 -10.86 -26.54
C GLN A 42 1.90 -10.88 -27.69
N TYR A 43 1.55 -12.06 -28.20
CA TYR A 43 0.53 -12.21 -29.25
C TYR A 43 -0.88 -11.92 -28.74
N ASN A 44 -1.12 -12.07 -27.45
CA ASN A 44 -2.40 -11.82 -26.81
C ASN A 44 -2.47 -10.43 -26.13
N MET A 45 -1.41 -9.63 -26.21
CA MET A 45 -1.27 -8.41 -25.42
C MET A 45 -2.35 -7.39 -25.71
N GLU A 46 -2.64 -7.12 -26.99
CA GLU A 46 -3.62 -6.14 -27.42
C GLU A 46 -5.02 -6.57 -26.98
N GLU A 47 -5.42 -7.80 -27.30
CA GLU A 47 -6.72 -8.36 -26.91
C GLU A 47 -6.91 -8.41 -25.39
N PHE A 48 -5.84 -8.75 -24.64
CA PHE A 48 -5.84 -8.73 -23.19
C PHE A 48 -6.10 -7.31 -22.65
N MET A 49 -5.38 -6.31 -23.16
CA MET A 49 -5.53 -4.92 -22.71
C MET A 49 -6.92 -4.38 -23.01
N GLU A 50 -7.46 -4.61 -24.22
CA GLU A 50 -8.81 -4.23 -24.59
C GLU A 50 -9.86 -4.91 -23.68
N GLY A 51 -9.75 -6.21 -23.47
CA GLY A 51 -10.64 -6.96 -22.58
C GLY A 51 -10.59 -6.46 -21.14
N VAL A 52 -9.42 -6.18 -20.59
CA VAL A 52 -9.30 -5.62 -19.22
C VAL A 52 -9.88 -4.21 -19.13
N ALA A 53 -9.68 -3.36 -20.14
CA ALA A 53 -10.25 -2.02 -20.20
C ALA A 53 -11.78 -2.07 -20.25
N GLU A 54 -12.36 -2.91 -21.10
CA GLU A 54 -13.79 -3.10 -21.20
C GLU A 54 -14.39 -3.62 -19.88
N LYS A 55 -13.80 -4.65 -19.29
CA LYS A 55 -14.20 -5.16 -17.96
C LYS A 55 -14.19 -4.07 -16.91
N THR A 56 -13.14 -3.26 -16.91
CA THR A 56 -13.00 -2.17 -15.93
C THR A 56 -14.11 -1.13 -16.12
N LYS A 57 -14.40 -0.75 -17.36
CA LYS A 57 -15.46 0.20 -17.70
C LYS A 57 -16.86 -0.32 -17.28
N LEU A 58 -17.14 -1.59 -17.52
CA LEU A 58 -18.47 -2.17 -17.27
C LEU A 58 -18.71 -2.50 -15.79
N TYR A 59 -17.70 -3.03 -15.09
CA TYR A 59 -17.89 -3.68 -13.78
C TYR A 59 -17.02 -3.08 -12.65
N ASN A 60 -16.15 -2.12 -12.93
CA ASN A 60 -15.22 -1.60 -11.93
C ASN A 60 -15.02 -0.08 -12.00
N SER A 61 -15.99 0.65 -12.50
CA SER A 61 -15.90 2.11 -12.68
C SER A 61 -16.87 2.92 -11.84
N LYS A 62 -17.86 2.28 -11.22
CA LYS A 62 -18.96 2.95 -10.50
C LYS A 62 -18.84 2.69 -8.99
N LYS A 63 -19.42 3.59 -8.20
CA LYS A 63 -19.53 3.47 -6.74
C LYS A 63 -20.20 2.15 -6.36
N GLY A 64 -19.66 1.47 -5.35
CA GLY A 64 -20.15 0.18 -4.88
C GLY A 64 -19.62 -1.04 -5.65
N GLN A 65 -18.98 -0.84 -6.80
CA GLN A 65 -18.27 -1.90 -7.51
C GLN A 65 -16.89 -2.14 -6.91
N ALA A 66 -16.32 -3.34 -7.13
CA ALA A 66 -14.96 -3.66 -6.72
C ALA A 66 -13.95 -2.78 -7.48
N ARG A 67 -12.99 -2.22 -6.75
CA ARG A 67 -11.95 -1.33 -7.28
C ARG A 67 -10.73 -2.12 -7.67
N TYR A 68 -10.30 -1.99 -8.92
CA TYR A 68 -9.09 -2.62 -9.43
C TYR A 68 -8.07 -1.59 -9.93
N LEU A 69 -6.80 -1.85 -9.65
CA LEU A 69 -5.67 -1.11 -10.20
C LEU A 69 -4.76 -2.09 -10.94
N THR A 70 -4.37 -1.74 -12.16
CA THR A 70 -3.49 -2.56 -13.00
C THR A 70 -2.20 -1.79 -13.28
N PHE A 71 -1.08 -2.41 -12.95
CA PHE A 71 0.25 -1.84 -13.15
C PHE A 71 1.04 -2.73 -14.09
N GLN A 72 1.69 -2.14 -15.09
CA GLN A 72 2.69 -2.82 -15.87
C GLN A 72 4.02 -2.84 -15.11
N ILE A 73 4.69 -3.97 -15.12
CA ILE A 73 6.03 -4.15 -14.54
C ILE A 73 7.05 -3.67 -15.55
N LEU A 74 7.91 -2.73 -15.15
CA LEU A 74 8.92 -2.15 -16.05
C LEU A 74 10.29 -2.81 -15.93
N THR A 75 10.60 -3.41 -14.77
CA THR A 75 11.93 -3.98 -14.50
C THR A 75 11.87 -5.34 -13.82
N GLY A 76 12.87 -6.18 -14.08
CA GLY A 76 13.04 -7.49 -13.44
C GLY A 76 12.41 -8.65 -14.22
N LYS A 77 12.42 -9.84 -13.61
CA LYS A 77 12.03 -11.12 -14.23
C LYS A 77 10.67 -11.10 -14.94
N ASN A 78 9.72 -10.29 -14.43
CA ASN A 78 8.36 -10.24 -14.95
C ASN A 78 8.08 -8.92 -15.70
N ALA A 79 9.13 -8.28 -16.24
CA ALA A 79 8.94 -7.07 -17.05
C ALA A 79 7.96 -7.32 -18.21
N GLN A 80 7.22 -6.30 -18.58
CA GLN A 80 6.12 -6.30 -19.56
C GLN A 80 4.82 -7.00 -19.11
N ASN A 81 4.84 -7.76 -18.03
CA ASN A 81 3.62 -8.35 -17.43
C ASN A 81 2.93 -7.37 -16.48
N PHE A 82 1.79 -7.77 -15.91
CA PHE A 82 0.97 -6.89 -15.11
C PHE A 82 0.81 -7.40 -13.67
N ILE A 83 0.72 -6.47 -12.74
CA ILE A 83 0.15 -6.70 -11.42
C ILE A 83 -1.25 -6.11 -11.38
N ARG A 84 -2.26 -6.95 -11.22
CA ARG A 84 -3.63 -6.50 -11.00
C ARG A 84 -3.98 -6.62 -9.53
N MET A 85 -4.46 -5.53 -8.96
CA MET A 85 -4.78 -5.42 -7.53
C MET A 85 -6.24 -5.05 -7.34
N GLN A 86 -6.94 -5.81 -6.51
CA GLN A 86 -8.20 -5.36 -5.92
C GLN A 86 -7.87 -4.58 -4.65
N VAL A 87 -8.47 -3.41 -4.51
CA VAL A 87 -8.28 -2.52 -3.36
C VAL A 87 -9.61 -2.41 -2.63
N SER A 88 -9.60 -2.76 -1.34
CA SER A 88 -10.77 -2.78 -0.47
C SER A 88 -10.48 -1.99 0.81
N ASP A 89 -11.48 -1.31 1.36
CA ASP A 89 -11.34 -0.53 2.57
C ASP A 89 -11.35 -1.41 3.84
N SER A 90 -11.82 -2.65 3.70
CA SER A 90 -11.79 -3.66 4.78
C SER A 90 -11.70 -5.07 4.22
N ILE A 91 -11.34 -6.05 5.07
CA ILE A 91 -11.28 -7.46 4.68
C ILE A 91 -12.68 -8.01 4.34
N GLN A 92 -13.71 -7.52 4.99
CA GLN A 92 -15.10 -7.95 4.77
C GLN A 92 -15.61 -7.60 3.36
N GLU A 93 -15.03 -6.60 2.72
CA GLU A 93 -15.39 -6.26 1.35
C GLU A 93 -14.94 -7.32 0.33
N LEU A 94 -13.96 -8.15 0.70
CA LEU A 94 -13.52 -9.26 -0.15
C LEU A 94 -14.55 -10.39 -0.24
N ASP A 95 -15.51 -10.46 0.70
CA ASP A 95 -16.63 -11.42 0.66
C ASP A 95 -17.66 -11.06 -0.40
N LYS A 96 -17.63 -9.82 -0.91
CA LYS A 96 -18.50 -9.36 -1.98
C LYS A 96 -18.01 -9.89 -3.33
N VAL A 97 -18.65 -10.92 -3.84
CA VAL A 97 -18.30 -11.54 -5.12
C VAL A 97 -18.96 -10.78 -6.27
N ASP A 98 -18.15 -10.24 -7.18
CA ASP A 98 -18.61 -9.69 -8.46
C ASP A 98 -18.89 -10.84 -9.45
N THR A 99 -20.04 -11.51 -9.29
CA THR A 99 -20.38 -12.71 -10.07
C THR A 99 -20.39 -12.42 -11.57
N GLU A 100 -21.06 -11.35 -12.01
CA GLU A 100 -21.19 -11.03 -13.43
C GLU A 100 -19.87 -10.55 -14.04
N GLY A 101 -19.13 -9.70 -13.33
CA GLY A 101 -17.82 -9.26 -13.77
C GLY A 101 -16.79 -10.41 -13.81
N ASN A 102 -16.87 -11.36 -12.88
CA ASN A 102 -16.01 -12.56 -12.90
C ASN A 102 -16.38 -13.48 -14.07
N LYS A 103 -17.66 -13.72 -14.32
CA LYS A 103 -18.13 -14.51 -15.47
C LYS A 103 -17.67 -13.88 -16.79
N TRP A 104 -17.80 -12.56 -16.91
CA TRP A 104 -17.32 -11.81 -18.06
C TRP A 104 -15.82 -11.93 -18.23
N TRP A 105 -15.04 -11.79 -17.14
CA TRP A 105 -13.59 -11.96 -17.11
C TRP A 105 -13.17 -13.30 -17.67
N TRP A 106 -13.74 -14.39 -17.15
CA TRP A 106 -13.39 -15.74 -17.61
C TRP A 106 -13.72 -15.96 -19.09
N LYS A 107 -14.82 -15.40 -19.57
CA LYS A 107 -15.23 -15.52 -20.96
C LYS A 107 -14.33 -14.76 -21.93
N LYS A 108 -13.86 -13.56 -21.55
CA LYS A 108 -13.18 -12.61 -22.45
C LYS A 108 -11.69 -12.49 -22.24
N VAL A 109 -11.21 -12.65 -21.03
CA VAL A 109 -9.82 -12.37 -20.64
C VAL A 109 -9.10 -13.61 -20.08
N GLY A 110 -9.86 -14.57 -19.57
CA GLY A 110 -9.33 -15.70 -18.80
C GLY A 110 -8.32 -16.56 -19.57
N SER A 111 -8.50 -16.79 -20.88
CA SER A 111 -7.60 -17.58 -21.72
C SER A 111 -6.35 -16.80 -22.22
N LEU A 112 -6.37 -15.45 -22.12
CA LEU A 112 -5.33 -14.59 -22.65
C LEU A 112 -4.12 -14.42 -21.72
N HIS A 113 -4.20 -14.94 -20.49
CA HIS A 113 -3.16 -14.77 -19.49
C HIS A 113 -3.05 -15.97 -18.54
N LYS A 114 -1.91 -16.07 -17.87
CA LYS A 114 -1.72 -16.92 -16.69
C LYS A 114 -1.70 -16.05 -15.43
N SER A 115 -2.49 -16.44 -14.42
CA SER A 115 -2.52 -15.74 -13.13
C SER A 115 -1.72 -16.52 -12.09
N THR A 116 -0.78 -15.86 -11.41
CA THR A 116 0.01 -16.46 -10.33
C THR A 116 0.11 -15.53 -9.14
N GLY A 117 0.25 -16.11 -7.95
CA GLY A 117 0.40 -15.39 -6.69
C GLY A 117 -0.84 -14.58 -6.34
N ASN A 118 -1.57 -15.02 -5.33
CA ASN A 118 -2.68 -14.25 -4.78
C ASN A 118 -2.28 -13.79 -3.38
N TYR A 119 -1.56 -12.66 -3.34
CA TYR A 119 -1.06 -12.09 -2.09
C TYR A 119 -2.08 -11.11 -1.51
N MET A 120 -2.30 -11.20 -0.22
CA MET A 120 -3.08 -10.22 0.54
C MET A 120 -2.14 -9.32 1.34
N TRP A 121 -2.26 -8.02 1.12
CA TRP A 121 -1.46 -6.99 1.77
C TRP A 121 -2.33 -6.09 2.61
N SER A 122 -1.86 -5.74 3.80
CA SER A 122 -2.47 -4.71 4.64
C SER A 122 -1.63 -3.45 4.61
N MET A 123 -2.29 -2.30 4.43
CA MET A 123 -1.63 -0.99 4.47
C MET A 123 -1.31 -0.63 5.92
N ASN A 124 -0.04 -0.38 6.21
CA ASN A 124 0.38 0.18 7.49
C ASN A 124 0.35 1.72 7.41
N LYS A 125 -0.78 2.30 7.80
CA LYS A 125 -0.98 3.76 7.79
C LYS A 125 0.00 4.49 8.72
N ASN A 126 0.40 3.87 9.84
CA ASN A 126 1.32 4.46 10.79
C ASN A 126 2.74 4.60 10.23
N MET A 127 3.13 3.72 9.31
CA MET A 127 4.44 3.72 8.66
C MET A 127 4.41 4.35 7.26
N SER A 128 3.23 4.64 6.72
CA SER A 128 3.04 5.30 5.43
C SER A 128 3.09 6.82 5.58
N TYR A 129 3.57 7.50 4.55
CA TYR A 129 3.64 8.96 4.48
C TYR A 129 2.88 9.47 3.26
N TYR A 130 2.03 10.46 3.47
CA TYR A 130 1.25 11.11 2.43
C TYR A 130 1.49 12.61 2.47
N ASN A 131 1.86 13.16 1.32
CA ASN A 131 1.87 14.60 1.09
C ASN A 131 0.53 14.96 0.43
N GLU A 132 -0.34 15.64 1.18
CA GLU A 132 -1.71 15.96 0.77
C GLU A 132 -1.77 16.90 -0.44
N ASN A 133 -0.69 17.65 -0.69
CA ASN A 133 -0.60 18.64 -1.78
C ASN A 133 -0.14 18.02 -3.12
N LYS A 134 0.05 16.70 -3.19
CA LYS A 134 0.56 16.07 -4.40
C LYS A 134 -0.54 15.37 -5.20
N GLU A 135 -0.53 15.65 -6.49
CA GLU A 135 -1.33 14.90 -7.45
C GLU A 135 -0.95 13.41 -7.48
N ARG A 136 -1.92 12.57 -7.80
CA ARG A 136 -1.66 11.15 -8.03
C ARG A 136 -0.73 10.99 -9.23
N VAL A 137 0.36 10.27 -9.02
CA VAL A 137 1.32 9.92 -10.07
C VAL A 137 1.25 8.43 -10.38
N ASN A 138 1.56 8.06 -11.61
CA ASN A 138 1.36 6.69 -12.10
C ASN A 138 2.59 5.79 -11.94
N HIS A 139 3.78 6.37 -11.87
CA HIS A 139 5.02 5.61 -11.74
C HIS A 139 5.31 5.33 -10.26
N ARG A 140 5.75 4.11 -9.95
CA ARG A 140 6.17 3.74 -8.61
C ARG A 140 7.39 2.85 -8.59
N ARG A 141 8.28 3.08 -7.65
CA ARG A 141 9.37 2.19 -7.26
C ARG A 141 8.93 1.43 -6.01
N ILE A 142 9.00 0.12 -6.09
CA ILE A 142 8.66 -0.76 -4.96
C ILE A 142 9.92 -1.45 -4.49
N ILE A 143 10.18 -1.38 -3.19
CA ILE A 143 11.18 -2.19 -2.52
C ILE A 143 10.42 -3.27 -1.76
N TYR A 144 10.66 -4.52 -2.13
CA TYR A 144 10.21 -5.68 -1.38
C TYR A 144 11.28 -6.03 -0.36
N TYR A 145 10.88 -6.23 0.85
CA TYR A 145 11.71 -6.72 1.95
C TYR A 145 11.15 -8.04 2.45
N ASN A 146 12.05 -8.94 2.88
CA ASN A 146 11.71 -10.13 3.64
C ASN A 146 12.68 -10.20 4.81
N TYR A 147 12.17 -9.94 6.02
CA TYR A 147 13.01 -9.86 7.21
C TYR A 147 12.88 -11.12 8.07
N LYS A 148 13.93 -11.43 8.85
CA LYS A 148 13.96 -12.50 9.84
C LYS A 148 13.09 -12.12 11.03
N ASP A 149 12.48 -13.08 11.72
CA ASP A 149 11.71 -12.82 12.95
C ASP A 149 12.53 -12.05 14.00
N SER A 150 13.82 -12.40 14.14
CA SER A 150 14.75 -11.70 15.05
C SER A 150 15.04 -10.25 14.67
N GLY A 151 14.75 -9.85 13.44
CA GLY A 151 15.00 -8.50 12.92
C GLY A 151 13.76 -7.60 12.89
N GLU A 152 12.60 -8.09 13.32
CA GLU A 152 11.34 -7.37 13.24
C GLU A 152 11.38 -6.01 13.90
N GLN A 153 11.92 -5.93 15.11
CA GLN A 153 11.99 -4.69 15.88
C GLN A 153 12.84 -3.62 15.18
N ASP A 154 14.01 -3.99 14.67
CA ASP A 154 14.90 -3.07 13.98
C ASP A 154 14.31 -2.60 12.65
N PHE A 155 13.65 -3.51 11.91
CA PHE A 155 12.99 -3.19 10.66
C PHE A 155 11.87 -2.16 10.86
N TRP A 156 10.94 -2.41 11.80
CA TRP A 156 9.80 -1.52 12.01
C TRP A 156 10.19 -0.19 12.67
N ARG A 157 11.18 -0.20 13.58
CA ARG A 157 11.75 1.04 14.14
C ARG A 157 12.29 1.94 13.04
N PHE A 158 13.06 1.39 12.11
CA PHE A 158 13.58 2.16 10.98
C PHE A 158 12.47 2.73 10.10
N ARG A 159 11.43 1.97 9.79
CA ARG A 159 10.28 2.47 9.00
C ARG A 159 9.56 3.62 9.69
N GLU A 160 9.33 3.51 10.98
CA GLU A 160 8.72 4.58 11.79
C GLU A 160 9.58 5.86 11.76
N ARG A 161 10.88 5.72 11.98
CA ARG A 161 11.82 6.83 11.98
C ARG A 161 11.94 7.50 10.61
N VAL A 162 11.98 6.73 9.53
CA VAL A 162 11.94 7.25 8.15
C VAL A 162 10.68 8.07 7.93
N LYS A 163 9.49 7.59 8.33
CA LYS A 163 8.27 8.39 8.23
C LYS A 163 8.38 9.71 8.99
N LYS A 164 8.85 9.70 10.24
CA LYS A 164 9.03 10.92 11.05
C LYS A 164 9.98 11.90 10.37
N ALA A 165 11.08 11.42 9.80
CA ALA A 165 12.02 12.24 9.05
C ALA A 165 11.42 12.81 7.77
N MET A 166 10.62 12.03 7.03
CA MET A 166 9.88 12.51 5.86
C MET A 166 8.90 13.63 6.20
N VAL A 167 8.18 13.51 7.33
CA VAL A 167 7.31 14.58 7.84
C VAL A 167 8.12 15.83 8.15
N ALA A 168 9.22 15.70 8.90
CA ALA A 168 10.08 16.83 9.29
C ALA A 168 10.76 17.52 8.11
N ALA A 169 11.10 16.77 7.07
CA ALA A 169 11.69 17.29 5.83
C ALA A 169 10.65 17.81 4.83
N ASN A 170 9.36 17.71 5.13
CA ASN A 170 8.27 17.96 4.16
C ASN A 170 8.55 17.25 2.82
N PHE A 171 8.85 15.95 2.90
CA PHE A 171 9.29 15.16 1.73
C PHE A 171 8.23 15.18 0.64
N GLU A 172 8.66 15.34 -0.60
CA GLU A 172 7.70 15.57 -1.68
C GLU A 172 6.91 14.32 -2.09
N GLN A 173 7.47 13.12 -1.96
CA GLN A 173 6.86 11.90 -2.46
C GLN A 173 6.06 11.19 -1.39
N ASN A 174 4.97 10.57 -1.85
CA ASN A 174 4.22 9.63 -1.03
C ASN A 174 4.99 8.31 -0.88
N MET A 175 4.94 7.75 0.33
CA MET A 175 5.47 6.45 0.65
C MET A 175 4.37 5.57 1.25
N ASN A 176 4.03 4.46 0.59
CA ASN A 176 3.13 3.46 1.14
C ASN A 176 3.93 2.27 1.69
N VAL A 177 3.62 1.87 2.90
CA VAL A 177 4.18 0.67 3.53
C VAL A 177 3.07 -0.35 3.69
N LEU A 178 3.27 -1.55 3.14
CA LEU A 178 2.33 -2.65 3.20
C LEU A 178 3.05 -3.89 3.72
N TYR A 179 2.43 -4.58 4.64
CA TYR A 179 2.91 -5.91 5.08
C TYR A 179 2.02 -7.01 4.51
N CYS A 180 2.62 -8.14 4.25
CA CYS A 180 1.89 -9.30 3.76
C CYS A 180 1.04 -9.90 4.88
N ASN A 181 -0.24 -10.03 4.61
CA ASN A 181 -1.22 -10.60 5.53
C ASN A 181 -1.47 -12.08 5.24
N SER A 182 -1.38 -12.48 3.97
CA SER A 182 -1.57 -13.87 3.55
C SER A 182 -0.94 -14.16 2.19
N GLY A 183 -0.50 -15.39 1.98
CA GLY A 183 0.00 -15.91 0.72
C GLY A 183 1.48 -15.64 0.45
N CYS A 184 2.21 -15.04 1.38
CA CYS A 184 3.64 -14.76 1.23
C CYS A 184 4.51 -15.77 1.98
N ASP A 185 5.75 -15.91 1.53
CA ASP A 185 6.78 -16.68 2.19
C ASP A 185 7.54 -15.78 3.18
N GLY A 186 7.30 -15.94 4.48
CA GLY A 186 7.95 -15.16 5.55
C GLY A 186 7.40 -13.74 5.70
N ASN A 187 8.20 -12.88 6.34
CA ASN A 187 7.82 -11.53 6.75
C ASN A 187 8.01 -10.52 5.62
N MET A 188 7.16 -10.60 4.61
CA MET A 188 7.26 -9.73 3.43
C MET A 188 6.62 -8.36 3.65
N VAL A 189 7.37 -7.31 3.29
CA VAL A 189 6.92 -5.92 3.29
C VAL A 189 7.19 -5.28 1.93
N GLN A 190 6.25 -4.46 1.48
CA GLN A 190 6.44 -3.57 0.33
C GLN A 190 6.54 -2.13 0.81
N VAL A 191 7.60 -1.44 0.41
CA VAL A 191 7.71 0.01 0.55
C VAL A 191 7.64 0.61 -0.85
N ARG A 192 6.58 1.37 -1.11
CA ARG A 192 6.24 1.91 -2.43
C ARG A 192 6.46 3.43 -2.41
N PHE A 193 7.38 3.92 -3.23
CA PHE A 193 7.58 5.34 -3.48
C PHE A 193 6.94 5.71 -4.82
N HIS A 194 6.22 6.82 -4.83
CA HIS A 194 5.48 7.28 -5.99
C HIS A 194 6.20 8.44 -6.65
N HIS A 195 6.43 8.37 -7.96
CA HIS A 195 7.17 9.34 -8.75
C HIS A 195 6.40 9.69 -10.03
N LYS A 196 6.68 10.85 -10.59
CA LYS A 196 6.09 11.23 -11.88
C LYS A 196 6.59 10.32 -13.02
N ASN A 197 7.88 10.06 -13.04
CA ASN A 197 8.61 9.23 -14.02
C ASN A 197 10.02 8.91 -13.48
N PHE A 198 10.88 8.31 -14.27
CA PHE A 198 12.28 8.03 -13.89
C PHE A 198 13.09 9.30 -13.61
N THR A 199 12.88 10.39 -14.36
CA THR A 199 13.54 11.67 -14.08
C THR A 199 13.09 12.23 -12.72
N GLY A 200 11.78 12.20 -12.44
CA GLY A 200 11.24 12.57 -11.12
C GLY A 200 11.87 11.73 -10.00
N GLN A 201 11.96 10.41 -10.18
CA GLN A 201 12.64 9.55 -9.22
C GLN A 201 14.10 9.95 -8.98
N SER A 202 14.85 10.27 -10.05
CA SER A 202 16.26 10.70 -9.93
C SER A 202 16.38 11.99 -9.13
N ASN A 203 15.48 12.94 -9.35
CA ASN A 203 15.44 14.21 -8.61
C ASN A 203 15.12 13.99 -7.13
N ASP A 204 14.20 13.07 -6.82
CA ASP A 204 13.82 12.74 -5.45
C ASP A 204 14.97 12.10 -4.64
N TYR A 205 15.86 11.35 -5.31
CA TYR A 205 17.10 10.81 -4.71
C TYR A 205 18.25 11.82 -4.62
N GLY A 206 18.08 13.02 -5.11
CA GLY A 206 19.03 14.12 -4.99
C GLY A 206 18.93 14.83 -3.63
N LYS A 207 18.70 16.13 -3.68
CA LYS A 207 18.56 16.99 -2.49
C LYS A 207 17.45 16.54 -1.53
N PRO A 208 16.23 16.17 -1.96
CA PRO A 208 15.16 15.77 -1.05
C PRO A 208 15.53 14.59 -0.15
N LEU A 209 16.18 13.58 -0.68
CA LEU A 209 16.63 12.44 0.11
C LEU A 209 17.70 12.85 1.13
N LYS A 210 18.66 13.72 0.73
CA LYS A 210 19.69 14.23 1.63
C LYS A 210 19.08 15.03 2.78
N ASP A 211 18.09 15.89 2.48
CA ASP A 211 17.37 16.67 3.48
C ASP A 211 16.63 15.77 4.47
N MET A 212 15.99 14.70 3.98
CA MET A 212 15.31 13.71 4.83
C MET A 212 16.29 12.97 5.73
N ILE A 213 17.48 12.56 5.22
CA ILE A 213 18.52 11.91 6.01
C ILE A 213 19.04 12.87 7.09
N ALA A 214 19.29 14.14 6.75
CA ALA A 214 19.70 15.13 7.73
C ALA A 214 18.66 15.32 8.85
N LYS A 215 17.36 15.33 8.49
CA LYS A 215 16.27 15.37 9.49
C LYS A 215 16.17 14.09 10.31
N TYR A 216 16.50 12.94 9.74
CA TYR A 216 16.58 11.70 10.49
C TYR A 216 17.64 11.77 11.59
N ASP A 217 18.85 12.21 11.23
CA ASP A 217 19.96 12.33 12.16
C ASP A 217 19.73 13.42 13.22
N GLU A 218 19.08 14.53 12.84
CA GLU A 218 18.65 15.57 13.80
C GLU A 218 17.66 15.02 14.84
N LEU A 219 16.72 14.17 14.45
CA LEU A 219 15.69 13.64 15.33
C LEU A 219 16.16 12.47 16.20
N PHE A 220 17.09 11.65 15.72
CA PHE A 220 17.41 10.36 16.36
C PHE A 220 18.89 10.21 16.76
N GLY A 221 19.70 11.22 16.50
CA GLY A 221 21.12 11.28 16.85
C GLY A 221 22.04 11.21 15.63
N LYS A 222 23.29 11.63 15.84
CA LYS A 222 24.29 11.64 14.80
C LYS A 222 24.47 10.26 14.17
N ASP A 223 24.52 10.21 12.85
CA ASP A 223 24.69 9.01 12.02
C ASP A 223 23.61 7.92 12.25
N ALA A 224 22.46 8.30 12.84
CA ALA A 224 21.39 7.36 13.19
C ALA A 224 20.78 6.69 11.96
N TYR A 225 20.68 7.41 10.83
CA TYR A 225 20.17 6.84 9.58
C TYR A 225 21.05 5.69 9.07
N GLU A 226 22.35 5.89 9.05
CA GLU A 226 23.31 4.87 8.60
C GLU A 226 23.29 3.66 9.53
N GLN A 227 23.32 3.89 10.85
CA GLN A 227 23.28 2.82 11.85
C GLN A 227 22.01 1.98 11.77
N ASP A 228 20.84 2.63 11.67
CA ASP A 228 19.56 1.92 11.57
C ASP A 228 19.40 1.22 10.21
N SER A 229 19.86 1.83 9.12
CA SER A 229 19.88 1.21 7.79
C SER A 229 20.70 -0.07 7.77
N LYS A 230 21.88 -0.07 8.40
CA LYS A 230 22.74 -1.25 8.55
C LYS A 230 22.02 -2.36 9.33
N LYS A 231 21.37 -2.02 10.44
CA LYS A 231 20.57 -3.01 11.20
C LYS A 231 19.43 -3.60 10.38
N VAL A 232 18.78 -2.78 9.53
CA VAL A 232 17.78 -3.32 8.59
C VAL A 232 18.39 -4.31 7.62
N ASP A 233 19.54 -3.99 7.02
CA ASP A 233 20.21 -4.89 6.08
C ASP A 233 20.61 -6.21 6.78
N GLU A 234 21.09 -6.17 8.01
CA GLU A 234 21.40 -7.34 8.85
C GLU A 234 20.15 -8.16 9.23
N SER A 235 19.00 -7.49 9.34
CA SER A 235 17.71 -8.10 9.65
C SER A 235 17.09 -8.90 8.50
N LEU A 236 17.56 -8.71 7.27
CA LEU A 236 16.96 -9.35 6.10
C LEU A 236 17.34 -10.82 5.96
N MET A 237 16.44 -11.58 5.34
CA MET A 237 16.74 -12.91 4.84
C MET A 237 17.80 -12.84 3.72
N PRO A 238 18.54 -13.92 3.42
CA PRO A 238 19.35 -13.97 2.21
C PRO A 238 18.51 -13.61 0.97
N ASN A 239 18.99 -12.65 0.17
CA ASN A 239 18.23 -12.08 -0.96
C ASN A 239 16.89 -11.44 -0.57
N GLY A 240 16.74 -11.05 0.69
CA GLY A 240 15.51 -10.48 1.26
C GLY A 240 15.20 -9.05 0.82
N ARG A 241 15.86 -8.54 -0.24
CA ARG A 241 15.59 -7.20 -0.81
C ARG A 241 15.52 -7.28 -2.33
N MET A 242 14.39 -6.87 -2.88
CA MET A 242 14.19 -6.76 -4.32
C MET A 242 13.57 -5.42 -4.68
N ILE A 243 14.02 -4.81 -5.78
CA ILE A 243 13.47 -3.53 -6.26
C ILE A 243 12.78 -3.78 -7.60
N ARG A 244 11.63 -3.15 -7.78
CA ARG A 244 10.84 -3.21 -9.01
C ARG A 244 10.23 -1.86 -9.33
N HIS A 245 10.20 -1.51 -10.60
CA HIS A 245 9.48 -0.34 -11.11
C HIS A 245 8.20 -0.79 -11.79
N GLN A 246 7.14 -0.03 -11.59
CA GLN A 246 5.84 -0.29 -12.17
C GLN A 246 5.19 1.04 -12.57
N VAL A 247 4.35 0.98 -13.60
CA VAL A 247 3.52 2.11 -14.02
C VAL A 247 2.05 1.71 -14.01
N LEU A 248 1.21 2.55 -13.42
CA LEU A 248 -0.25 2.39 -13.49
C LEU A 248 -0.70 2.59 -14.93
N ILE A 249 -1.55 1.69 -15.41
CA ILE A 249 -2.23 1.85 -16.69
C ILE A 249 -3.67 2.32 -16.37
N PRO A 250 -3.96 3.61 -16.57
CA PRO A 250 -5.26 4.19 -16.19
C PRO A 250 -6.44 3.50 -16.86
N GLU A 251 -6.30 3.16 -18.14
CA GLU A 251 -7.34 2.52 -18.95
C GLU A 251 -7.71 1.13 -18.45
N LEU A 252 -6.77 0.44 -17.78
CA LEU A 252 -6.98 -0.88 -17.20
C LEU A 252 -7.36 -0.82 -15.72
N SER A 253 -7.56 0.38 -15.18
CA SER A 253 -7.73 0.62 -13.76
C SER A 253 -9.04 1.36 -13.48
N SER A 254 -9.65 1.05 -12.35
CA SER A 254 -10.80 1.81 -11.84
C SER A 254 -10.44 3.30 -11.71
N PRO A 255 -11.34 4.21 -12.03
CA PRO A 255 -11.10 5.65 -11.87
C PRO A 255 -10.78 6.01 -10.41
N ALA A 256 -10.08 7.12 -10.23
CA ALA A 256 -9.72 7.60 -8.88
C ALA A 256 -10.98 7.89 -8.05
N ASN A 257 -11.95 8.55 -8.68
CA ASN A 257 -13.26 8.87 -8.11
C ASN A 257 -14.29 7.96 -8.77
N MET A 258 -14.79 6.97 -8.04
CA MET A 258 -15.89 6.12 -8.46
C MET A 258 -17.19 6.78 -7.98
N ASN A 259 -17.86 7.51 -8.86
CA ASN A 259 -19.13 8.20 -8.59
C ASN A 259 -20.32 7.26 -8.73
#